data_413e3c8d396301dd3a317610eed9f3b1
#
_entry.id   413e3c8d396301dd3a317610eed9f3b1
#
_cell.length_a   1.000
_cell.length_b   1.000
_cell.length_c   1.000
_cell.angle_alpha   90.00
_cell.angle_beta   90.00
_cell.angle_gamma   90.00
#
_symmetry.space_group_name_H-M   'P 1'
#
loop_
_entity.id
_entity.type
_entity.pdbx_description
1 polymer ?
#
loop_
_entity_poly.entity_id
_entity_poly.type
_entity_poly.pdbx_seq_one_letter_code
_entity_poly.pdbx_strand_id
1 'polypeptide(L)'
;MDELNLISKIQKSLKERLQHIGDTILAGGVDNMEKYKYLVGQAHAIQLTLQDISNLLKPKEQQDEQGNVIDIGNGKDGTKN
;
A
#
# COMPACT_ATOMS: atom_id res chain seq x y z
N MET A 1 -14.95 -18.55 -10.08
CA MET A 1 -13.80 -17.88 -9.47
C MET A 1 -14.21 -17.43 -8.09
N ASP A 2 -13.43 -17.76 -7.07
CA ASP A 2 -13.79 -17.32 -5.74
C ASP A 2 -13.20 -15.94 -5.46
N GLU A 3 -13.62 -15.38 -4.33
CA GLU A 3 -13.27 -14.01 -3.98
C GLU A 3 -11.78 -13.83 -3.76
N LEU A 4 -11.14 -14.81 -3.12
CA LEU A 4 -9.71 -14.71 -2.86
C LEU A 4 -8.91 -14.73 -4.15
N ASN A 5 -9.36 -15.54 -5.12
CA ASN A 5 -8.69 -15.58 -6.41
C ASN A 5 -8.79 -14.26 -7.13
N LEU A 6 -9.97 -13.63 -7.08
CA LEU A 6 -10.15 -12.31 -7.69
C LEU A 6 -9.27 -11.27 -7.01
N ILE A 7 -9.22 -11.27 -5.69
CA ILE A 7 -8.40 -10.33 -4.93
C ILE A 7 -6.92 -10.51 -5.29
N SER A 8 -6.46 -11.75 -5.37
CA SER A 8 -5.08 -12.03 -5.78
C SER A 8 -4.74 -11.44 -7.13
N LYS A 9 -5.67 -11.56 -8.07
CA LYS A 9 -5.45 -11.02 -9.41
C LYS A 9 -5.40 -9.50 -9.40
N ILE A 10 -6.23 -8.87 -8.58
CA ILE A 10 -6.20 -7.42 -8.42
C ILE A 10 -4.86 -6.97 -7.84
N GLN A 11 -4.40 -7.67 -6.80
CA GLN A 11 -3.11 -7.36 -6.18
C GLN A 11 -1.97 -7.49 -7.19
N LYS A 12 -1.99 -8.55 -7.97
CA LYS A 12 -0.97 -8.76 -8.99
C LYS A 12 -0.97 -7.63 -10.02
N SER A 13 -2.15 -7.24 -10.47
CA SER A 13 -2.28 -6.16 -11.44
C SER A 13 -1.74 -4.85 -10.89
N LEU A 14 -2.05 -4.55 -9.62
CA LEU A 14 -1.56 -3.34 -8.99
C LEU A 14 -0.05 -3.35 -8.84
N LYS A 15 0.52 -4.51 -8.47
CA LYS A 15 1.98 -4.63 -8.35
C LYS A 15 2.67 -4.45 -9.70
N GLU A 16 2.06 -4.95 -10.76
CA GLU A 16 2.62 -4.78 -12.10
C GLU A 16 2.60 -3.32 -12.53
N ARG A 17 1.54 -2.60 -12.19
CA ARG A 17 1.48 -1.17 -12.49
C ARG A 17 2.54 -0.41 -11.71
N LEU A 18 2.72 -0.75 -10.45
CA LEU A 18 3.73 -0.11 -9.61
C LEU A 18 5.12 -0.34 -10.20
N GLN A 19 5.41 -1.57 -10.61
CA GLN A 19 6.69 -1.90 -11.23
C GLN A 19 6.90 -1.12 -12.52
N HIS A 20 5.86 -1.01 -13.34
CA HIS A 20 5.95 -0.27 -14.60
C HIS A 20 6.27 1.20 -14.34
N ILE A 21 5.64 1.80 -13.33
CA ILE A 21 5.92 3.19 -12.98
C ILE A 21 7.37 3.35 -12.55
N GLY A 22 7.85 2.44 -11.70
CA GLY A 22 9.23 2.46 -11.25
C GLY A 22 10.21 2.30 -12.41
N ASP A 23 9.92 1.38 -13.32
CA ASP A 23 10.77 1.15 -14.49
C ASP A 23 10.82 2.39 -15.38
N THR A 24 9.69 3.06 -15.54
CA THR A 24 9.62 4.27 -16.35
C THR A 24 10.52 5.37 -15.77
N ILE A 25 10.49 5.53 -14.46
CA ILE A 25 11.32 6.54 -13.79
C ILE A 25 12.79 6.19 -13.93
N LEU A 26 13.14 4.93 -13.69
CA LEU A 26 14.53 4.49 -13.72
C LEU A 26 15.11 4.49 -15.13
N ALA A 27 14.29 4.28 -16.13
CA ALA A 27 14.75 4.24 -17.51
C ALA A 27 14.90 5.64 -18.12
N GLY A 28 14.64 6.69 -17.36
CA GLY A 28 14.78 8.05 -17.87
C GLY A 28 13.60 8.52 -18.69
N GLY A 29 12.43 7.85 -18.54
CA GLY A 29 11.23 8.26 -19.25
C GLY A 29 10.57 9.50 -18.67
N VAL A 30 11.20 10.12 -17.66
CA VAL A 30 10.65 11.29 -16.99
C VAL A 30 11.58 12.46 -17.26
N ASP A 31 11.05 13.47 -17.96
CA ASP A 31 11.87 14.57 -18.41
C ASP A 31 11.54 15.90 -17.74
N ASN A 32 10.58 15.93 -16.82
CA ASN A 32 10.29 17.15 -16.08
C ASN A 32 9.71 16.81 -14.71
N MET A 33 9.70 17.82 -13.85
CA MET A 33 9.32 17.64 -12.45
C MET A 33 7.83 17.35 -12.31
N GLU A 34 7.00 17.93 -13.15
CA GLU A 34 5.55 17.68 -13.07
C GLU A 34 5.23 16.23 -13.35
N LYS A 35 5.85 15.68 -14.39
CA LYS A 35 5.64 14.29 -14.74
C LYS A 35 6.16 13.36 -13.65
N TYR A 36 7.32 13.71 -13.08
CA TYR A 36 7.89 12.96 -11.98
C TYR A 36 6.93 12.91 -10.79
N LYS A 37 6.42 14.06 -10.38
CA LYS A 37 5.50 14.14 -9.25
C LYS A 37 4.22 13.36 -9.51
N TYR A 38 3.72 13.43 -10.74
CA TYR A 38 2.51 12.68 -11.12
C TYR A 38 2.74 11.18 -10.97
N LEU A 39 3.86 10.67 -11.49
CA LEU A 39 4.17 9.25 -11.42
C LEU A 39 4.42 8.80 -9.98
N VAL A 40 5.12 9.60 -9.19
CA VAL A 40 5.33 9.29 -7.78
C VAL A 40 4.02 9.25 -7.04
N GLY A 41 3.11 10.18 -7.33
CA GLY A 41 1.78 10.19 -6.73
C GLY A 41 0.99 8.93 -7.06
N GLN A 42 1.06 8.50 -8.32
CA GLN A 42 0.40 7.26 -8.72
C GLN A 42 0.99 6.05 -7.99
N ALA A 43 2.31 5.98 -7.90
CA ALA A 43 2.96 4.89 -7.19
C ALA A 43 2.55 4.87 -5.73
N HIS A 44 2.51 6.02 -5.10
CA HIS A 44 2.11 6.14 -3.70
C HIS A 44 0.67 5.66 -3.51
N ALA A 45 -0.25 6.06 -4.39
CA ALA A 45 -1.64 5.65 -4.30
C ALA A 45 -1.79 4.13 -4.45
N ILE A 46 -1.02 3.55 -5.36
CA ILE A 46 -1.06 2.10 -5.55
C ILE A 46 -0.55 1.37 -4.32
N GLN A 47 0.54 1.87 -3.71
CA GLN A 47 1.07 1.30 -2.49
C GLN A 47 0.07 1.34 -1.35
N LEU A 48 -0.64 2.46 -1.20
CA LEU A 48 -1.67 2.57 -0.17
C LEU A 48 -2.82 1.60 -0.43
N THR A 49 -3.22 1.45 -1.68
CA THR A 49 -4.29 0.52 -2.03
C THR A 49 -3.88 -0.93 -1.73
N LEU A 50 -2.65 -1.30 -2.06
CA LEU A 50 -2.14 -2.63 -1.74
C LEU A 50 -2.10 -2.86 -0.24
N GLN A 51 -1.71 -1.85 0.52
CA GLN A 51 -1.68 -1.93 1.97
C GLN A 51 -3.10 -2.11 2.53
N ASP A 52 -4.06 -1.38 1.99
CA ASP A 52 -5.46 -1.51 2.41
C ASP A 52 -5.98 -2.92 2.17
N ILE A 53 -5.70 -3.47 0.99
CA ILE A 53 -6.13 -4.82 0.67
C ILE A 53 -5.50 -5.82 1.64
N SER A 54 -4.21 -5.67 1.90
CA SER A 54 -3.50 -6.54 2.84
C SER A 54 -4.11 -6.46 4.23
N ASN A 55 -4.43 -5.26 4.69
CA ASN A 55 -5.02 -5.06 6.00
C ASN A 55 -6.41 -5.69 6.09
N LEU A 56 -7.20 -5.59 5.02
CA LEU A 56 -8.53 -6.18 5.01
C LEU A 56 -8.49 -7.70 5.03
N LEU A 57 -7.39 -8.29 4.55
CA LEU A 57 -7.25 -9.74 4.51
C LEU A 57 -6.68 -10.31 5.81
N LYS A 58 -6.21 -9.48 6.72
CA LYS A 58 -5.63 -9.96 7.98
C LYS A 58 -6.68 -10.55 8.88
N PRO A 59 -6.33 -11.56 9.67
CA PRO A 59 -7.26 -12.10 10.65
C PRO A 59 -7.71 -11.01 11.63
N LYS A 60 -8.94 -11.15 12.09
CA LYS A 60 -9.56 -10.14 12.93
C LYS A 60 -8.81 -9.90 14.22
N GLU A 61 -8.29 -10.95 14.85
CA GLU A 61 -7.54 -10.78 16.09
C GLU A 61 -6.28 -9.94 15.90
N GLN A 62 -5.62 -10.07 14.75
CA GLN A 62 -4.46 -9.26 14.48
C GLN A 62 -4.83 -7.80 14.29
N GLN A 63 -5.95 -7.55 13.66
CA GLN A 63 -6.42 -6.19 13.47
C GLN A 63 -6.75 -5.54 14.80
N ASP A 64 -7.37 -6.29 15.70
CA ASP A 64 -7.71 -5.77 17.01
C ASP A 64 -6.48 -5.40 17.79
N GLU A 65 -5.46 -6.22 17.75
CA GLU A 65 -4.20 -5.94 18.44
C GLU A 65 -3.56 -4.67 17.90
N GLN A 66 -3.59 -4.49 16.62
CA GLN A 66 -3.01 -3.30 16.04
C GLN A 66 -3.81 -2.05 16.37
N GLY A 67 -5.09 -2.19 16.50
CA GLY A 67 -5.94 -1.06 16.85
C GLY A 67 -5.69 -0.54 18.23
N ASN A 68 -5.17 -1.34 19.11
CA ASN A 68 -4.89 -0.91 20.45
C ASN A 68 -3.65 -0.10 20.60
N VAL A 69 -2.98 -0.13 19.80
CA VAL A 69 -1.70 0.46 20.03
C VAL A 69 -1.55 1.89 19.66
N ILE A 70 -2.11 1.53 19.83
CA ILE A 70 -1.84 2.03 19.67
C ILE A 70 -1.59 2.67 20.03
N ASP A 71 -1.68 2.66 19.99
CA ASP A 71 -1.50 2.83 20.49
C ASP A 71 -0.85 3.34 20.87
N ILE A 72 -0.69 3.61 20.93
CA ILE A 72 -0.18 3.63 21.43
C ILE A 72 0.40 3.97 21.62
N GLY A 73 0.34 4.28 21.49
CA GLY A 73 0.86 4.10 21.82
C GLY A 73 0.99 4.55 22.05
N ASN A 74 0.99 4.77 21.99
CA ASN A 74 1.02 4.55 22.52
C ASN A 74 1.22 4.66 23.00
N GLY A 75 1.14 5.20 23.03
CA GLY A 75 1.36 4.80 23.60
C GLY A 75 1.37 4.97 23.89
N LYS A 76 1.44 4.93 23.85
CA LYS A 76 1.36 4.48 24.29
C LYS A 76 1.50 4.72 24.58
N ASP A 77 1.64 5.36 24.52
CA ASP A 77 1.52 5.06 24.94
C ASP A 77 1.53 5.17 25.25
N GLY A 78 1.63 5.82 25.24
CA GLY A 78 1.68 5.39 25.59
C GLY A 78 1.47 5.42 25.77
N THR A 79 1.67 5.59 25.88
CA THR A 79 1.42 5.01 26.18
C THR A 79 1.16 4.78 26.24
N LYS A 80 1.24 4.86 26.45
CA LYS A 80 0.93 4.13 26.57
C LYS A 80 0.86 4.09 26.71
N ASN A 81 1.03 4.78 26.73
CA ASN A 81 0.89 4.28 26.87
C ASN A 81 0.72 4.10 26.81
#